data_73465740ef737013db9eaa2d92f551f0
#
_entry.id   73465740ef737013db9eaa2d92f551f0
#
_cell.length_a   1.000
_cell.length_b   1.000
_cell.length_c   1.000
_cell.angle_alpha   90.00
_cell.angle_beta   90.00
_cell.angle_gamma   90.00
#
_symmetry.space_group_name_H-M   'P 1'
#
loop_
_entity.id
_entity.type
_entity.pdbx_description
1 polymer ?
#
loop_
_entity_poly.entity_id
_entity_poly.type
_entity_poly.pdbx_seq_one_letter_code
_entity_poly.pdbx_strand_id
1 'polypeptide(L)'
;MDAVAHFTQLARYNLWATARVLDAVRALPEEGYRRDVGLFFKSIHGTLNHLLVGEHHLWFVRFAEGISPQVALDAELESGRAQLDARLREGAARWAPLIASFKPDRWNGTLDYTTMRGTAASLPFAATLAHVFNHSTHHRGQITAALTVLGQPCPELDFVYFLQNPTKP
;
A
#
# COMPACT_ATOMS: atom_id res chain seq x y z
N MET A 1 -14.87 -19.00 5.62
CA MET A 1 -14.48 -17.63 6.06
C MET A 1 -15.19 -16.65 5.14
N ASP A 2 -15.82 -15.61 5.67
CA ASP A 2 -16.42 -14.55 4.86
C ASP A 2 -15.29 -13.71 4.23
N ALA A 3 -15.21 -13.72 2.90
CA ALA A 3 -14.18 -13.02 2.15
C ALA A 3 -14.27 -11.49 2.37
N VAL A 4 -15.48 -10.92 2.39
CA VAL A 4 -15.68 -9.48 2.62
C VAL A 4 -15.14 -9.09 4.00
N ALA A 5 -15.50 -9.83 5.04
CA ALA A 5 -15.02 -9.56 6.40
C ALA A 5 -13.50 -9.69 6.50
N HIS A 6 -12.92 -10.74 5.91
CA HIS A 6 -11.47 -10.97 5.92
C HIS A 6 -10.70 -9.84 5.23
N PHE A 7 -11.08 -9.51 4.00
CA PHE A 7 -10.37 -8.47 3.23
C PHE A 7 -10.64 -7.06 3.76
N THR A 8 -11.81 -6.79 4.32
CA THR A 8 -12.08 -5.53 5.02
C THR A 8 -11.17 -5.36 6.23
N GLN A 9 -10.91 -6.43 6.98
CA GLN A 9 -9.98 -6.41 8.10
C GLN A 9 -8.55 -6.13 7.64
N LEU A 10 -8.09 -6.75 6.52
CA LEU A 10 -6.77 -6.45 5.94
C LEU A 10 -6.68 -5.01 5.44
N ALA A 11 -7.73 -4.47 4.83
CA ALA A 11 -7.77 -3.07 4.40
C ALA A 11 -7.68 -2.08 5.57
N ARG A 12 -8.37 -2.37 6.68
CA ARG A 12 -8.28 -1.57 7.92
C ARG A 12 -6.89 -1.64 8.54
N TYR A 13 -6.31 -2.83 8.58
CA TYR A 13 -4.91 -2.98 9.01
C TYR A 13 -3.97 -2.20 8.08
N ASN A 14 -4.15 -2.25 6.77
CA ASN A 14 -3.33 -1.52 5.82
C ASN A 14 -3.38 0.00 6.07
N LEU A 15 -4.57 0.54 6.31
CA LEU A 15 -4.76 1.96 6.68
C LEU A 15 -4.03 2.30 7.98
N TRP A 16 -4.21 1.49 9.04
CA TRP A 16 -3.58 1.67 10.34
C TRP A 16 -2.05 1.62 10.23
N ALA A 17 -1.51 0.61 9.56
CA ALA A 17 -0.06 0.42 9.43
C ALA A 17 0.59 1.52 8.57
N THR A 18 -0.09 1.94 7.50
CA THR A 18 0.35 3.05 6.64
C THR A 18 0.40 4.36 7.44
N ALA A 19 -0.63 4.65 8.25
CA ALA A 19 -0.64 5.85 9.11
C ALA A 19 0.55 5.86 10.07
N ARG A 20 0.85 4.74 10.73
CA ARG A 20 1.99 4.63 11.68
C ARG A 20 3.35 4.82 11.01
N VAL A 21 3.53 4.26 9.81
CA VAL A 21 4.76 4.49 9.02
C VAL A 21 4.90 5.96 8.63
N LEU A 22 3.82 6.58 8.14
CA LEU A 22 3.82 7.98 7.75
C LEU A 22 4.11 8.92 8.94
N ASP A 23 3.56 8.62 10.12
CA ASP A 23 3.85 9.37 11.35
C ASP A 23 5.32 9.20 11.78
N ALA A 24 5.87 7.99 11.69
CA ALA A 24 7.26 7.73 12.04
C ALA A 24 8.25 8.48 11.11
N VAL A 25 7.98 8.49 9.81
CA VAL A 25 8.87 9.17 8.86
C VAL A 25 8.72 10.69 8.88
N ARG A 26 7.65 11.22 9.46
CA ARG A 26 7.40 12.69 9.53
C ARG A 26 8.49 13.44 10.26
N ALA A 27 9.09 12.84 11.29
CA ALA A 27 10.14 13.46 12.09
C ALA A 27 11.52 13.49 11.40
N LEU A 28 11.68 12.76 10.27
CA LEU A 28 12.96 12.73 9.55
C LEU A 28 13.28 14.08 8.91
N PRO A 29 14.56 14.53 8.99
CA PRO A 29 15.05 15.58 8.13
C PRO A 29 14.88 15.20 6.65
N GLU A 30 14.72 16.18 5.77
CA GLU A 30 14.50 15.94 4.33
C GLU A 30 15.65 15.14 3.70
N GLU A 31 16.89 15.41 4.11
CA GLU A 31 18.07 14.66 3.70
C GLU A 31 17.93 13.16 4.02
N GLY A 32 17.57 12.80 5.24
CA GLY A 32 17.39 11.42 5.67
C GLY A 32 16.21 10.74 4.97
N TYR A 33 15.14 11.48 4.75
CA TYR A 33 13.94 10.99 4.06
C TYR A 33 14.20 10.62 2.59
N ARG A 34 15.08 11.37 1.90
CA ARG A 34 15.46 11.15 0.50
C ARG A 34 16.78 10.43 0.30
N ARG A 35 17.50 10.14 1.38
CA ARG A 35 18.80 9.47 1.33
C ARG A 35 18.67 8.09 0.72
N ASP A 36 19.56 7.76 -0.22
CA ASP A 36 19.71 6.38 -0.70
C ASP A 36 20.29 5.51 0.41
N VAL A 37 19.50 4.58 0.90
CA VAL A 37 19.88 3.63 1.96
C VAL A 37 19.90 2.18 1.46
N GLY A 38 20.02 1.99 0.13
CA GLY A 38 20.11 0.68 -0.50
C GLY A 38 18.78 -0.04 -0.69
N LEU A 39 17.64 0.65 -0.56
CA LEU A 39 16.34 0.08 -0.89
C LEU A 39 16.19 -0.08 -2.41
N PHE A 40 15.29 -0.97 -2.87
CA PHE A 40 15.00 -1.13 -4.30
C PHE A 40 14.60 0.21 -4.96
N PHE A 41 13.79 1.01 -4.25
CA PHE A 41 13.42 2.38 -4.66
C PHE A 41 14.32 3.44 -4.01
N LYS A 42 15.54 3.07 -3.63
CA LYS A 42 16.61 3.89 -3.09
C LYS A 42 16.33 4.46 -1.70
N SER A 43 15.24 5.20 -1.52
CA SER A 43 14.95 5.97 -0.31
C SER A 43 13.57 5.67 0.26
N ILE A 44 13.30 6.17 1.46
CA ILE A 44 11.95 6.15 2.05
C ILE A 44 10.96 6.88 1.13
N HIS A 45 11.32 8.05 0.62
CA HIS A 45 10.50 8.82 -0.32
C HIS A 45 10.17 8.02 -1.58
N GLY A 46 11.17 7.39 -2.21
CA GLY A 46 10.97 6.56 -3.40
C GLY A 46 10.07 5.35 -3.13
N THR A 47 10.26 4.69 -1.97
CA THR A 47 9.43 3.54 -1.57
C THR A 47 7.98 3.94 -1.29
N LEU A 48 7.74 5.11 -0.68
CA LEU A 48 6.39 5.65 -0.47
C LEU A 48 5.72 6.05 -1.77
N ASN A 49 6.45 6.65 -2.74
CA ASN A 49 5.92 6.89 -4.08
C ASN A 49 5.59 5.59 -4.80
N HIS A 50 6.42 4.56 -4.66
CA HIS A 50 6.09 3.24 -5.21
C HIS A 50 4.82 2.63 -4.60
N LEU A 51 4.59 2.79 -3.30
CA LEU A 51 3.33 2.39 -2.66
C LEU A 51 2.14 3.18 -3.24
N LEU A 52 2.28 4.49 -3.45
CA LEU A 52 1.24 5.31 -4.09
C LEU A 52 0.94 4.83 -5.52
N VAL A 53 1.99 4.56 -6.31
CA VAL A 53 1.86 3.99 -7.67
C VAL A 53 1.19 2.63 -7.62
N GLY A 54 1.75 1.69 -6.87
CA GLY A 54 1.33 0.29 -6.87
C GLY A 54 -0.08 0.11 -6.30
N GLU A 55 -0.30 0.57 -5.07
CA GLU A 55 -1.57 0.31 -4.39
C GLU A 55 -2.73 1.15 -4.94
N HIS A 56 -2.50 2.46 -5.11
CA HIS A 56 -3.60 3.40 -5.31
C HIS A 56 -3.79 3.82 -6.75
N HIS A 57 -2.71 3.93 -7.52
CA HIS A 57 -2.79 4.32 -8.93
C HIS A 57 -2.98 3.11 -9.86
N LEU A 58 -2.37 1.97 -9.56
CA LEU A 58 -2.48 0.77 -10.39
C LEU A 58 -3.54 -0.21 -9.87
N TRP A 59 -3.34 -0.81 -8.70
CA TRP A 59 -4.21 -1.88 -8.23
C TRP A 59 -5.60 -1.41 -7.88
N PHE A 60 -5.74 -0.27 -7.17
CA PHE A 60 -7.07 0.25 -6.83
C PHE A 60 -7.90 0.52 -8.09
N VAL A 61 -7.32 1.16 -9.11
CA VAL A 61 -8.01 1.47 -10.37
C VAL A 61 -8.39 0.20 -11.13
N ARG A 62 -7.54 -0.83 -11.13
CA ARG A 62 -7.88 -2.14 -11.72
C ARG A 62 -9.07 -2.80 -11.04
N PHE A 63 -9.12 -2.78 -9.70
CA PHE A 63 -10.21 -3.37 -8.94
C PHE A 63 -11.52 -2.57 -9.00
N ALA A 64 -11.43 -1.25 -8.94
CA ALA A 64 -12.58 -0.35 -8.88
C ALA A 64 -13.18 -0.05 -10.25
N GLU A 65 -12.34 0.13 -11.26
CA GLU A 65 -12.73 0.70 -12.56
C GLU A 65 -12.47 -0.25 -13.73
N GLY A 66 -11.72 -1.34 -13.52
CA GLY A 66 -11.34 -2.26 -14.60
C GLY A 66 -10.31 -1.66 -15.59
N ILE A 67 -9.74 -0.51 -15.26
CA ILE A 67 -8.75 0.19 -16.09
C ILE A 67 -7.34 -0.24 -15.66
N SER A 68 -6.42 -0.34 -16.63
CA SER A 68 -5.02 -0.67 -16.38
C SER A 68 -4.12 0.52 -16.74
N PRO A 69 -3.91 1.47 -15.82
CA PRO A 69 -3.01 2.59 -16.07
C PRO A 69 -1.60 2.12 -16.41
N GLN A 70 -0.90 2.88 -17.23
CA GLN A 70 0.49 2.62 -17.61
C GLN A 70 1.36 3.73 -17.01
N VAL A 71 2.15 3.40 -16.01
CA VAL A 71 3.04 4.33 -15.31
C VAL A 71 4.26 3.57 -14.81
N ALA A 72 5.43 4.16 -14.84
CA ALA A 72 6.64 3.52 -14.32
C ALA A 72 6.49 3.20 -12.83
N LEU A 73 6.94 2.01 -12.40
CA LEU A 73 6.79 1.56 -11.02
C LEU A 73 7.62 2.38 -10.01
N ASP A 74 8.62 3.10 -10.49
CA ASP A 74 9.49 4.03 -9.77
C ASP A 74 9.12 5.50 -10.02
N ALA A 75 7.96 5.78 -10.62
CA ALA A 75 7.50 7.13 -10.87
C ALA A 75 7.31 7.91 -9.55
N GLU A 76 7.84 9.10 -9.50
CA GLU A 76 7.59 10.05 -8.43
C GLU A 76 6.28 10.81 -8.73
N LEU A 77 5.14 10.27 -8.27
CA LEU A 77 3.83 10.90 -8.47
C LEU A 77 3.66 12.14 -7.60
N GLU A 78 4.35 12.18 -6.46
CA GLU A 78 4.36 13.31 -5.54
C GLU A 78 5.78 13.62 -5.09
N SER A 79 6.26 14.80 -5.45
CA SER A 79 7.57 15.28 -5.02
C SER A 79 7.54 15.86 -3.60
N GLY A 80 6.39 16.37 -3.16
CA GLY A 80 6.20 16.94 -1.84
C GLY A 80 5.82 15.89 -0.79
N ARG A 81 6.51 15.86 0.35
CA ARG A 81 6.24 14.92 1.45
C ARG A 81 4.81 15.02 1.96
N ALA A 82 4.29 16.23 2.16
CA ALA A 82 2.95 16.45 2.70
C ALA A 82 1.85 15.95 1.75
N GLN A 83 2.01 16.18 0.45
CA GLN A 83 1.10 15.70 -0.57
C GLN A 83 1.14 14.18 -0.68
N LEU A 84 2.33 13.58 -0.63
CA LEU A 84 2.51 12.13 -0.64
C LEU A 84 1.86 11.48 0.59
N ASP A 85 2.06 12.03 1.81
CA ASP A 85 1.40 11.58 3.04
C ASP A 85 -0.14 11.61 2.90
N ALA A 86 -0.68 12.74 2.46
CA ALA A 86 -2.12 12.91 2.29
C ALA A 86 -2.72 11.89 1.30
N ARG A 87 -2.09 11.71 0.14
CA ARG A 87 -2.58 10.78 -0.88
C ARG A 87 -2.49 9.33 -0.47
N LEU A 88 -1.45 8.94 0.28
CA LEU A 88 -1.32 7.57 0.80
C LEU A 88 -2.40 7.27 1.85
N ARG A 89 -2.70 8.21 2.77
CA ARG A 89 -3.77 8.04 3.75
C ARG A 89 -5.14 7.96 3.09
N GLU A 90 -5.42 8.87 2.17
CA GLU A 90 -6.67 8.89 1.41
C GLU A 90 -6.83 7.59 0.60
N GLY A 91 -5.79 7.18 -0.13
CA GLY A 91 -5.81 5.96 -0.92
C GLY A 91 -6.05 4.72 -0.07
N ALA A 92 -5.38 4.59 1.07
CA ALA A 92 -5.56 3.46 1.98
C ALA A 92 -6.98 3.40 2.56
N ALA A 93 -7.61 4.54 2.84
CA ALA A 93 -8.98 4.60 3.36
C ALA A 93 -10.05 4.14 2.35
N ARG A 94 -9.77 4.19 1.05
CA ARG A 94 -10.69 3.81 -0.02
C ARG A 94 -10.90 2.30 -0.17
N TRP A 95 -9.97 1.46 0.31
CA TRP A 95 -10.02 0.02 0.11
C TRP A 95 -11.19 -0.66 0.83
N ALA A 96 -11.46 -0.35 2.09
CA ALA A 96 -12.52 -1.01 2.85
C ALA A 96 -13.92 -0.77 2.25
N PRO A 97 -14.31 0.45 1.85
CA PRO A 97 -15.57 0.68 1.13
C PRO A 97 -15.65 -0.05 -0.21
N LEU A 98 -14.55 -0.09 -0.98
CA LEU A 98 -14.51 -0.82 -2.26
C LEU A 98 -14.75 -2.32 -2.03
N ILE A 99 -14.07 -2.93 -1.07
CA ILE A 99 -14.21 -4.35 -0.75
C ILE A 99 -15.64 -4.67 -0.33
N ALA A 100 -16.26 -3.82 0.48
CA ALA A 100 -17.65 -4.00 0.91
C ALA A 100 -18.66 -3.91 -0.25
N SER A 101 -18.29 -3.29 -1.37
CA SER A 101 -19.14 -3.18 -2.57
C SER A 101 -19.08 -4.38 -3.52
N PHE A 102 -18.11 -5.29 -3.35
CA PHE A 102 -17.98 -6.44 -4.24
C PHE A 102 -19.10 -7.46 -4.05
N LYS A 103 -19.68 -7.89 -5.17
CA LYS A 103 -20.72 -8.93 -5.17
C LYS A 103 -20.14 -10.29 -4.79
N PRO A 104 -20.91 -11.19 -4.17
CA PRO A 104 -20.43 -12.51 -3.71
C PRO A 104 -19.80 -13.38 -4.79
N ASP A 105 -20.29 -13.35 -6.01
CA ASP A 105 -19.79 -14.12 -7.15
C ASP A 105 -18.41 -13.65 -7.60
N ARG A 106 -18.06 -12.39 -7.33
CA ARG A 106 -16.77 -11.81 -7.70
C ARG A 106 -15.59 -12.51 -7.02
N TRP A 107 -15.79 -13.04 -5.82
CA TRP A 107 -14.71 -13.66 -5.03
C TRP A 107 -14.15 -14.95 -5.64
N ASN A 108 -14.92 -15.65 -6.45
CA ASN A 108 -14.52 -16.86 -7.15
C ASN A 108 -14.12 -16.61 -8.62
N GLY A 109 -14.16 -15.35 -9.05
CA GLY A 109 -13.83 -14.94 -10.42
C GLY A 109 -12.35 -14.58 -10.59
N THR A 110 -12.08 -13.89 -11.70
CA THR A 110 -10.75 -13.39 -12.06
C THR A 110 -10.75 -11.87 -12.13
N LEU A 111 -9.58 -11.30 -11.95
CA LEU A 111 -9.25 -9.92 -12.31
C LEU A 111 -8.47 -9.94 -13.63
N ASP A 112 -9.06 -9.40 -14.66
CA ASP A 112 -8.42 -9.23 -15.95
C ASP A 112 -7.80 -7.83 -16.02
N TYR A 113 -6.55 -7.76 -16.45
CA TYR A 113 -5.84 -6.47 -16.54
C TYR A 113 -4.70 -6.53 -17.56
N THR A 114 -4.18 -5.36 -17.93
CA THR A 114 -2.95 -5.26 -18.73
C THR A 114 -1.76 -5.04 -17.79
N THR A 115 -0.72 -5.86 -17.94
CA THR A 115 0.53 -5.72 -17.17
C THR A 115 1.30 -4.46 -17.60
N MET A 116 2.30 -4.07 -16.80
CA MET A 116 3.22 -2.97 -17.16
C MET A 116 4.07 -3.24 -18.41
N ARG A 117 4.06 -4.49 -18.90
CA ARG A 117 4.71 -4.89 -20.17
C ARG A 117 3.74 -4.86 -21.36
N GLY A 118 2.51 -4.39 -21.15
CA GLY A 118 1.48 -4.34 -22.21
C GLY A 118 0.82 -5.69 -22.52
N THR A 119 1.07 -6.74 -21.74
CA THR A 119 0.47 -8.06 -21.95
C THR A 119 -0.79 -8.24 -21.10
N ALA A 120 -1.81 -8.90 -21.67
CA ALA A 120 -3.02 -9.26 -20.92
C ALA A 120 -2.69 -10.32 -19.85
N ALA A 121 -3.33 -10.19 -18.71
CA ALA A 121 -3.25 -11.13 -17.59
C ALA A 121 -4.64 -11.33 -16.97
N SER A 122 -4.91 -12.56 -16.54
CA SER A 122 -6.11 -12.96 -15.82
C SER A 122 -5.69 -13.74 -14.58
N LEU A 123 -5.96 -13.22 -13.40
CA LEU A 123 -5.55 -13.81 -12.13
C LEU A 123 -6.74 -14.02 -11.20
N PRO A 124 -6.72 -15.02 -10.29
CA PRO A 124 -7.77 -15.21 -9.31
C PRO A 124 -8.01 -13.93 -8.50
N PHE A 125 -9.26 -13.45 -8.46
CA PHE A 125 -9.61 -12.15 -7.90
C PHE A 125 -9.18 -12.00 -6.44
N ALA A 126 -9.57 -12.95 -5.58
CA ALA A 126 -9.25 -12.90 -4.14
C ALA A 126 -7.74 -12.98 -3.88
N ALA A 127 -7.00 -13.85 -4.60
CA ALA A 127 -5.57 -13.96 -4.45
C ALA A 127 -4.82 -12.70 -4.92
N THR A 128 -5.33 -12.06 -5.98
CA THR A 128 -4.78 -10.79 -6.47
C THR A 128 -5.04 -9.65 -5.49
N LEU A 129 -6.20 -9.64 -4.82
CA LEU A 129 -6.47 -8.67 -3.76
C LEU A 129 -5.56 -8.91 -2.53
N ALA A 130 -5.33 -10.18 -2.17
CA ALA A 130 -4.37 -10.52 -1.11
C ALA A 130 -2.94 -10.05 -1.45
N HIS A 131 -2.55 -10.13 -2.73
CA HIS A 131 -1.26 -9.60 -3.19
C HIS A 131 -1.10 -8.12 -2.85
N VAL A 132 -2.14 -7.29 -3.03
CA VAL A 132 -2.06 -5.84 -2.73
C VAL A 132 -1.64 -5.61 -1.28
N PHE A 133 -2.30 -6.25 -0.32
CA PHE A 133 -1.99 -6.07 1.11
C PHE A 133 -0.66 -6.71 1.53
N ASN A 134 -0.29 -7.83 0.90
CA ASN A 134 1.02 -8.44 1.11
C ASN A 134 2.15 -7.56 0.56
N HIS A 135 1.97 -6.97 -0.61
CA HIS A 135 2.90 -6.02 -1.22
C HIS A 135 3.11 -4.78 -0.34
N SER A 136 2.03 -4.23 0.20
CA SER A 136 2.07 -3.11 1.14
C SER A 136 2.88 -3.46 2.39
N THR A 137 2.67 -4.64 2.96
CA THR A 137 3.41 -5.12 4.13
C THR A 137 4.89 -5.27 3.83
N HIS A 138 5.25 -5.82 2.64
CA HIS A 138 6.63 -5.94 2.20
C HIS A 138 7.34 -4.58 2.16
N HIS A 139 6.75 -3.58 1.51
CA HIS A 139 7.37 -2.26 1.39
C HIS A 139 7.39 -1.46 2.69
N ARG A 140 6.38 -1.60 3.55
CA ARG A 140 6.44 -1.03 4.91
C ARG A 140 7.59 -1.62 5.72
N GLY A 141 7.84 -2.93 5.59
CA GLY A 141 9.01 -3.58 6.19
C GLY A 141 10.33 -3.00 5.68
N GLN A 142 10.43 -2.66 4.39
CA GLN A 142 11.60 -1.97 3.85
C GLN A 142 11.77 -0.58 4.46
N ILE A 143 10.69 0.19 4.63
CA ILE A 143 10.74 1.52 5.25
C ILE A 143 11.17 1.42 6.71
N THR A 144 10.67 0.45 7.49
CA THR A 144 11.09 0.26 8.88
C THR A 144 12.57 -0.15 8.99
N ALA A 145 13.06 -0.98 8.06
CA ALA A 145 14.48 -1.29 7.96
C ALA A 145 15.33 -0.03 7.67
N ALA A 146 14.85 0.84 6.76
CA ALA A 146 15.50 2.11 6.48
C ALA A 146 15.52 3.05 7.68
N LEU A 147 14.42 3.12 8.46
CA LEU A 147 14.40 3.88 9.72
C LEU A 147 15.47 3.38 10.70
N THR A 148 15.63 2.06 10.83
CA THR A 148 16.69 1.45 11.67
C THR A 148 18.08 1.86 11.19
N VAL A 149 18.35 1.79 9.88
CA VAL A 149 19.63 2.21 9.30
C VAL A 149 19.93 3.69 9.56
N LEU A 150 18.89 4.52 9.58
CA LEU A 150 18.97 5.95 9.88
C LEU A 150 19.01 6.26 11.37
N GLY A 151 19.02 5.25 12.26
CA GLY A 151 19.04 5.45 13.71
C GLY A 151 17.75 6.01 14.28
N GLN A 152 16.62 5.83 13.60
CA GLN A 152 15.32 6.34 14.01
C GLN A 152 14.46 5.26 14.67
N PRO A 153 13.54 5.64 15.57
CA PRO A 153 12.57 4.71 16.12
C PRO A 153 11.70 4.07 15.05
N CYS A 154 11.48 2.75 15.16
CA CYS A 154 10.59 2.01 14.27
C CYS A 154 9.21 1.85 14.89
N PRO A 155 8.11 2.08 14.16
CA PRO A 155 6.79 1.77 14.65
C PRO A 155 6.58 0.25 14.66
N GLU A 156 5.87 -0.24 15.67
CA GLU A 156 5.36 -1.61 15.69
C GLU A 156 4.21 -1.73 14.70
N LEU A 157 4.33 -2.68 13.75
CA LEU A 157 3.37 -2.87 12.66
C LEU A 157 2.73 -4.26 12.66
N ASP A 158 2.98 -5.09 13.67
CA ASP A 158 2.44 -6.43 13.71
C ASP A 158 0.90 -6.42 13.70
N PHE A 159 0.34 -7.28 12.87
CA PHE A 159 -1.11 -7.41 12.72
C PHE A 159 -1.82 -7.70 14.04
N VAL A 160 -1.17 -8.45 14.94
CA VAL A 160 -1.73 -8.76 16.27
C VAL A 160 -1.94 -7.50 17.11
N TYR A 161 -1.08 -6.48 17.00
CA TYR A 161 -1.25 -5.22 17.73
C TYR A 161 -2.43 -4.41 17.20
N PHE A 162 -2.65 -4.43 15.89
CA PHE A 162 -3.86 -3.87 15.30
C PHE A 162 -5.12 -4.59 15.83
N LEU A 163 -5.11 -5.93 15.91
CA LEU A 163 -6.26 -6.70 16.41
C LEU A 163 -6.57 -6.41 17.88
N GLN A 164 -5.57 -6.12 18.70
CA GLN A 164 -5.75 -5.75 20.11
C GLN A 164 -6.31 -4.33 20.29
N ASN A 165 -6.06 -3.42 19.34
CA ASN A 165 -6.45 -2.02 19.41
C ASN A 165 -6.94 -1.47 18.06
N PRO A 166 -8.03 -2.03 17.49
CA PRO A 166 -8.45 -1.71 16.12
C PRO A 166 -8.98 -0.27 15.93
N THR A 167 -9.24 0.45 17.02
CA THR A 167 -9.78 1.82 17.01
C THR A 167 -8.72 2.88 17.32
N LYS A 168 -7.48 2.49 17.63
CA LYS A 168 -6.40 3.46 17.85
C LYS A 168 -5.75 3.80 16.50
N PRO A 169 -5.74 5.10 16.11
CA PRO A 169 -5.04 5.53 14.90
C PRO A 169 -3.54 5.28 14.99
#